data_e0996c33af8446315d5c792e35bb7481
#
_entry.id   e0996c33af8446315d5c792e35bb7481
#
_cell.length_a   1.000
_cell.length_b   1.000
_cell.length_c   1.000
_cell.angle_alpha   90.00
_cell.angle_beta   90.00
_cell.angle_gamma   90.00
#
_symmetry.space_group_name_H-M   'P 1'
#
loop_
_entity.id
_entity.type
_entity.pdbx_description
1 polymer ?
#
loop_
_entity_poly.entity_id
_entity_poly.type
_entity_poly.pdbx_seq_one_letter_code
_entity_poly.pdbx_strand_id
1 'polypeptide(L)'
;LPLSLSTAPAQPSSKGELGSGLLLRHSDDPRVRRYASAFADVMEMRASAPVVSEYLDHHEGWFRRCADPMTVDPLGKRGYALTLGTFGNFGFEVEPTIGLELLPQNQGLYRILTVPHPGGDPKLEGLYDVEFNASLQLDQANDAAVASNDPLPQTLVRWDLDLSVWVRLPGVITLLPDGLVQSSGDHLLRQIVRQISRRLTWKVQEDFHGSHDLECPPRRSAQF
;
A
#
# COMPACT_ATOMS: atom_id res chain seq x y z
N LEU A 1 33.37 34.95 50.32
CA LEU A 1 32.41 35.19 49.22
C LEU A 1 32.69 34.22 48.08
N PRO A 2 31.83 33.23 47.79
CA PRO A 2 31.89 32.47 46.57
C PRO A 2 30.78 32.95 45.58
N LEU A 3 31.18 33.12 44.32
CA LEU A 3 30.35 33.47 43.19
C LEU A 3 29.58 32.20 42.74
N SER A 4 28.26 32.30 42.76
CA SER A 4 27.38 31.29 42.20
C SER A 4 27.30 31.43 40.66
N LEU A 5 27.76 30.43 39.94
CA LEU A 5 27.53 30.26 38.51
C LEU A 5 26.18 29.58 38.30
N SER A 6 25.23 30.34 37.76
CA SER A 6 23.94 29.85 37.34
C SER A 6 24.10 29.17 35.98
N THR A 7 23.91 27.84 35.93
CA THR A 7 23.86 27.05 34.70
C THR A 7 22.43 27.03 34.20
N ALA A 8 22.14 27.66 33.08
CA ALA A 8 20.87 27.57 32.38
C ALA A 8 20.74 26.15 31.72
N PRO A 9 19.57 25.52 31.74
CA PRO A 9 19.40 24.27 31.03
C PRO A 9 19.25 24.47 29.54
N ALA A 10 20.03 23.73 28.78
CA ALA A 10 19.93 23.65 27.33
C ALA A 10 18.58 23.07 26.93
N GLN A 11 17.85 23.79 26.10
CA GLN A 11 16.64 23.29 25.45
C GLN A 11 17.03 22.25 24.37
N PRO A 12 16.36 21.10 24.28
CA PRO A 12 16.56 20.21 23.17
C PRO A 12 15.85 20.78 21.93
N SER A 13 16.62 21.12 20.93
CA SER A 13 16.12 21.43 19.58
C SER A 13 15.62 20.13 18.93
N SER A 14 14.35 19.79 19.08
CA SER A 14 13.69 18.77 18.28
C SER A 14 13.00 19.45 17.09
N LYS A 15 13.75 19.87 16.10
CA LYS A 15 13.23 19.97 14.73
C LYS A 15 13.41 18.60 14.10
N GLY A 16 12.43 17.71 14.37
CA GLY A 16 12.19 16.56 13.51
C GLY A 16 11.73 17.08 12.16
N GLU A 17 12.50 16.85 11.11
CA GLU A 17 12.06 17.00 9.74
C GLU A 17 10.88 16.06 9.50
N LEU A 18 9.67 16.62 9.62
CA LEU A 18 8.46 16.00 9.06
C LEU A 18 8.66 15.97 7.56
N GLY A 19 8.73 14.76 6.99
CA GLY A 19 8.88 14.56 5.56
C GLY A 19 7.84 15.35 4.76
N SER A 20 8.28 15.87 3.63
CA SER A 20 7.56 16.78 2.72
C SER A 20 6.15 16.31 2.31
N GLY A 21 5.83 15.03 2.41
CA GLY A 21 4.56 14.43 1.98
C GLY A 21 3.32 14.80 2.82
N LEU A 22 3.47 15.06 4.11
CA LEU A 22 2.34 15.38 5.01
C LEU A 22 1.72 16.77 4.76
N LEU A 23 2.38 17.61 4.00
CA LEU A 23 1.95 18.99 3.77
C LEU A 23 0.77 19.12 2.80
N LEU A 24 0.60 18.20 1.84
CA LEU A 24 -0.48 18.31 0.84
C LEU A 24 -1.85 17.96 1.40
N ARG A 25 -1.95 17.07 2.37
CA ARG A 25 -3.24 16.70 3.01
C ARG A 25 -3.92 17.88 3.68
N HIS A 26 -3.14 18.86 4.12
CA HIS A 26 -3.60 20.04 4.85
C HIS A 26 -3.39 21.34 4.05
N SER A 27 -3.16 21.22 2.73
CA SER A 27 -2.91 22.35 1.87
C SER A 27 -4.21 23.03 1.44
N ASP A 28 -4.27 24.36 1.60
CA ASP A 28 -5.34 25.21 1.06
C ASP A 28 -5.07 25.64 -0.40
N ASP A 29 -4.01 25.10 -1.05
CA ASP A 29 -3.68 25.39 -2.45
C ASP A 29 -4.81 24.85 -3.36
N PRO A 30 -5.52 25.72 -4.11
CA PRO A 30 -6.63 25.31 -4.97
C PRO A 30 -6.21 24.34 -6.11
N ARG A 31 -4.90 24.19 -6.36
CA ARG A 31 -4.37 23.22 -7.31
C ARG A 31 -4.25 21.82 -6.73
N VAL A 32 -4.36 21.66 -5.42
CA VAL A 32 -4.31 20.34 -4.79
C VAL A 32 -5.68 19.67 -4.92
N ARG A 33 -5.70 18.48 -5.50
CA ARG A 33 -6.89 17.64 -5.62
C ARG A 33 -6.69 16.34 -4.87
N ARG A 34 -7.74 15.90 -4.19
CA ARG A 34 -7.78 14.58 -3.55
C ARG A 34 -8.56 13.62 -4.42
N TYR A 35 -7.95 12.47 -4.65
CA TYR A 35 -8.57 11.30 -5.29
C TYR A 35 -8.59 10.15 -4.30
N ALA A 36 -9.63 9.32 -4.34
CA ALA A 36 -9.74 8.19 -3.44
C ALA A 36 -10.25 6.94 -4.17
N SER A 37 -9.78 5.78 -3.74
CA SER A 37 -10.22 4.49 -4.27
C SER A 37 -10.13 3.43 -3.18
N ALA A 38 -11.06 2.47 -3.22
CA ALA A 38 -11.04 1.29 -2.37
C ALA A 38 -10.97 0.03 -3.24
N PHE A 39 -10.45 -1.05 -2.67
CA PHE A 39 -10.39 -2.37 -3.30
C PHE A 39 -10.54 -3.44 -2.24
N ALA A 40 -11.28 -4.49 -2.58
CA ALA A 40 -11.41 -5.69 -1.75
C ALA A 40 -11.29 -6.94 -2.62
N ASP A 41 -10.63 -7.97 -2.11
CA ASP A 41 -10.50 -9.27 -2.78
C ASP A 41 -10.28 -10.39 -1.76
N VAL A 42 -10.30 -11.63 -2.23
CA VAL A 42 -10.08 -12.81 -1.40
C VAL A 42 -9.09 -13.73 -2.10
N MET A 43 -8.03 -14.13 -1.38
CA MET A 43 -7.10 -15.17 -1.80
C MET A 43 -7.53 -16.51 -1.17
N GLU A 44 -7.54 -17.56 -1.97
CA GLU A 44 -7.73 -18.94 -1.51
C GLU A 44 -6.37 -19.60 -1.31
N MET A 45 -6.06 -19.97 -0.08
CA MET A 45 -4.83 -20.65 0.28
C MET A 45 -5.14 -22.08 0.68
N ARG A 46 -4.66 -23.07 -0.09
CA ARG A 46 -4.89 -24.52 0.17
C ARG A 46 -3.98 -25.03 1.29
N ALA A 47 -4.09 -24.41 2.44
CA ALA A 47 -3.37 -24.78 3.66
C ALA A 47 -4.11 -24.27 4.90
N SER A 48 -3.71 -24.76 6.08
CA SER A 48 -4.23 -24.29 7.35
C SER A 48 -3.79 -22.87 7.66
N ALA A 49 -4.56 -22.14 8.46
CA ALA A 49 -4.26 -20.76 8.83
C ALA A 49 -2.85 -20.56 9.46
N PRO A 50 -2.32 -21.47 10.31
CA PRO A 50 -0.96 -21.36 10.80
C PRO A 50 0.11 -21.38 9.69
N VAL A 51 -0.04 -22.24 8.67
CA VAL A 51 0.90 -22.32 7.54
C VAL A 51 0.84 -21.05 6.69
N VAL A 52 -0.37 -20.54 6.44
CA VAL A 52 -0.56 -19.27 5.72
C VAL A 52 0.01 -18.10 6.50
N SER A 53 -0.19 -18.07 7.82
CA SER A 53 0.35 -17.04 8.70
C SER A 53 1.88 -17.06 8.67
N GLU A 54 2.51 -18.22 8.77
CA GLU A 54 3.97 -18.36 8.71
C GLU A 54 4.54 -17.79 7.40
N TYR A 55 3.90 -18.09 6.27
CA TYR A 55 4.30 -17.51 4.98
C TYR A 55 4.17 -15.99 4.96
N LEU A 56 3.05 -15.44 5.42
CA LEU A 56 2.81 -14.00 5.42
C LEU A 56 3.75 -13.25 6.37
N ASP A 57 4.10 -13.86 7.51
CA ASP A 57 5.04 -13.29 8.48
C ASP A 57 6.46 -13.15 7.91
N HIS A 58 6.87 -14.01 6.95
CA HIS A 58 8.16 -13.94 6.27
C HIS A 58 8.11 -13.10 4.99
N HIS A 59 7.54 -11.89 5.09
CA HIS A 59 7.30 -11.01 3.94
C HIS A 59 8.58 -10.59 3.18
N GLU A 60 9.75 -10.56 3.82
CA GLU A 60 11.00 -10.28 3.13
C GLU A 60 11.30 -11.29 2.01
N GLY A 61 10.83 -12.53 2.18
CA GLY A 61 11.02 -13.60 1.20
C GLY A 61 10.16 -13.46 -0.03
N TRP A 62 8.91 -13.03 0.10
CA TRP A 62 7.94 -13.06 -1.01
C TRP A 62 7.53 -11.67 -1.54
N PHE A 63 7.53 -10.62 -0.70
CA PHE A 63 6.97 -9.32 -1.09
C PHE A 63 7.61 -8.74 -2.36
N ARG A 64 8.95 -8.75 -2.43
CA ARG A 64 9.68 -8.26 -3.60
C ARG A 64 9.37 -9.07 -4.87
N ARG A 65 9.28 -10.42 -4.77
CA ARG A 65 8.95 -11.27 -5.92
C ARG A 65 7.54 -11.03 -6.43
N CYS A 66 6.59 -10.90 -5.51
CA CYS A 66 5.19 -10.70 -5.87
C CYS A 66 4.91 -9.28 -6.38
N ALA A 67 5.67 -8.29 -5.95
CA ALA A 67 5.52 -6.91 -6.39
C ALA A 67 5.99 -6.67 -7.85
N ASP A 68 6.85 -7.53 -8.43
CA ASP A 68 7.33 -7.37 -9.80
C ASP A 68 6.19 -7.08 -10.82
N PRO A 69 6.32 -6.07 -11.70
CA PRO A 69 7.48 -5.26 -12.08
C PRO A 69 7.68 -3.96 -11.25
N MET A 70 6.93 -3.75 -10.17
CA MET A 70 7.16 -2.61 -9.28
C MET A 70 8.53 -2.78 -8.59
N THR A 71 9.24 -1.67 -8.39
CA THR A 71 10.51 -1.68 -7.66
C THR A 71 10.23 -1.62 -6.16
N VAL A 72 10.92 -2.46 -5.40
CA VAL A 72 10.77 -2.56 -3.94
C VAL A 72 12.14 -2.38 -3.29
N ASP A 73 12.29 -1.31 -2.51
CA ASP A 73 13.47 -1.02 -1.71
C ASP A 73 13.14 -1.16 -0.23
N PRO A 74 13.94 -1.89 0.57
CA PRO A 74 13.64 -2.08 1.98
C PRO A 74 13.81 -0.78 2.78
N LEU A 75 12.86 -0.52 3.71
CA LEU A 75 12.88 0.55 4.70
C LEU A 75 12.91 -0.06 6.10
N GLY A 76 14.10 -0.33 6.61
CA GLY A 76 14.27 -1.02 7.89
C GLY A 76 13.79 -2.48 7.83
N LYS A 77 13.22 -2.98 8.95
CA LYS A 77 12.89 -4.41 9.10
C LYS A 77 11.53 -4.80 8.51
N ARG A 78 10.57 -3.89 8.45
CA ARG A 78 9.18 -4.18 8.07
C ARG A 78 8.64 -3.19 7.04
N GLY A 79 9.45 -2.23 6.63
CA GLY A 79 9.06 -1.19 5.69
C GLY A 79 9.63 -1.44 4.30
N TYR A 80 8.94 -0.89 3.32
CA TYR A 80 9.32 -0.90 1.91
C TYR A 80 8.98 0.42 1.25
N ALA A 81 9.89 0.93 0.42
CA ALA A 81 9.58 1.94 -0.58
C ALA A 81 9.17 1.22 -1.87
N LEU A 82 7.95 1.42 -2.31
CA LEU A 82 7.36 0.77 -3.46
C LEU A 82 7.17 1.80 -4.57
N THR A 83 7.92 1.64 -5.68
CA THR A 83 7.77 2.46 -6.90
C THR A 83 6.82 1.74 -7.85
N LEU A 84 5.67 2.38 -8.11
CA LEU A 84 4.54 1.73 -8.76
C LEU A 84 4.66 1.63 -10.28
N GLY A 85 5.54 2.40 -10.90
CA GLY A 85 5.63 2.61 -12.35
C GLY A 85 5.00 3.92 -12.79
N THR A 86 5.01 4.17 -14.11
CA THR A 86 4.56 5.46 -14.67
C THR A 86 3.05 5.49 -14.88
N PHE A 87 2.42 6.53 -14.36
CA PHE A 87 1.00 6.82 -14.54
C PHE A 87 0.78 8.26 -14.97
N GLY A 88 -0.24 8.49 -15.80
CA GLY A 88 -0.50 9.85 -16.22
C GLY A 88 -1.77 10.02 -17.03
N ASN A 89 -2.17 11.29 -17.15
CA ASN A 89 -3.28 11.74 -17.99
C ASN A 89 -3.03 13.19 -18.41
N PHE A 90 -3.64 13.63 -19.52
CA PHE A 90 -3.50 14.99 -20.07
C PHE A 90 -2.05 15.44 -20.32
N GLY A 91 -1.14 14.49 -20.66
CA GLY A 91 0.28 14.80 -20.87
C GLY A 91 1.09 15.06 -19.59
N PHE A 92 0.52 14.80 -18.42
CA PHE A 92 1.20 14.80 -17.13
C PHE A 92 1.44 13.37 -16.67
N GLU A 93 2.69 12.98 -16.50
CA GLU A 93 3.10 11.64 -16.08
C GLU A 93 3.90 11.72 -14.79
N VAL A 94 3.66 10.76 -13.90
CA VAL A 94 4.37 10.59 -12.63
C VAL A 94 4.70 9.13 -12.40
N GLU A 95 5.82 8.87 -11.75
CA GLU A 95 6.22 7.57 -11.24
C GLU A 95 6.26 7.62 -9.71
N PRO A 96 5.12 7.37 -9.03
CA PRO A 96 5.02 7.56 -7.61
C PRO A 96 5.73 6.44 -6.84
N THR A 97 6.42 6.85 -5.78
CA THR A 97 6.98 5.94 -4.77
C THR A 97 6.20 6.15 -3.48
N ILE A 98 5.80 5.06 -2.83
CA ILE A 98 5.09 5.07 -1.55
C ILE A 98 5.87 4.26 -0.51
N GLY A 99 5.97 4.78 0.70
CA GLY A 99 6.49 4.04 1.84
C GLY A 99 5.39 3.24 2.51
N LEU A 100 5.63 1.96 2.73
CA LEU A 100 4.69 1.04 3.37
C LEU A 100 5.37 0.35 4.55
N GLU A 101 4.65 0.16 5.65
CA GLU A 101 5.05 -0.71 6.75
C GLU A 101 4.05 -1.84 6.91
N LEU A 102 4.56 -3.09 6.92
CA LEU A 102 3.81 -4.30 7.18
C LEU A 102 3.87 -4.58 8.68
N LEU A 103 2.75 -4.37 9.37
CA LEU A 103 2.67 -4.60 10.82
C LEU A 103 2.54 -6.10 11.12
N PRO A 104 3.16 -6.58 12.22
CA PRO A 104 2.97 -7.94 12.68
C PRO A 104 1.48 -8.25 12.86
N GLN A 105 1.11 -9.49 12.57
CA GLN A 105 -0.25 -9.94 12.75
C GLN A 105 -0.71 -9.87 14.21
N ASN A 106 -2.00 -9.60 14.38
CA ASN A 106 -2.70 -9.69 15.66
C ASN A 106 -4.01 -10.46 15.45
N GLN A 107 -4.11 -11.66 16.03
CA GLN A 107 -5.29 -12.53 15.90
C GLN A 107 -5.70 -12.80 14.44
N GLY A 108 -4.72 -13.07 13.57
CA GLY A 108 -4.94 -13.31 12.14
C GLY A 108 -5.22 -12.07 11.30
N LEU A 109 -5.13 -10.88 11.88
CA LEU A 109 -5.28 -9.61 11.18
C LEU A 109 -3.90 -8.97 10.96
N TYR A 110 -3.54 -8.77 9.70
CA TYR A 110 -2.39 -7.98 9.25
C TYR A 110 -2.82 -6.58 8.85
N ARG A 111 -1.95 -5.60 9.03
CA ARG A 111 -2.16 -4.23 8.55
C ARG A 111 -0.96 -3.73 7.80
N ILE A 112 -1.21 -2.99 6.73
CA ILE A 112 -0.19 -2.30 5.94
C ILE A 112 -0.54 -0.82 5.94
N LEU A 113 0.39 0.00 6.39
CA LEU A 113 0.18 1.43 6.55
C LEU A 113 1.21 2.22 5.77
N THR A 114 0.85 3.43 5.36
CA THR A 114 1.81 4.38 4.79
C THR A 114 2.80 4.84 5.86
N VAL A 115 4.08 4.88 5.49
CA VAL A 115 5.14 5.48 6.29
C VAL A 115 5.94 6.46 5.44
N PRO A 116 6.55 7.49 6.04
CA PRO A 116 7.50 8.35 5.34
C PRO A 116 8.66 7.52 4.77
N HIS A 117 9.11 7.85 3.58
CA HIS A 117 10.28 7.21 2.98
C HIS A 117 11.28 8.26 2.50
N PRO A 118 12.59 8.04 2.71
CA PRO A 118 13.62 8.80 2.04
C PRO A 118 13.74 8.26 0.61
N GLY A 119 13.69 9.12 -0.37
CA GLY A 119 13.84 8.72 -1.77
C GLY A 119 12.56 8.94 -2.59
N GLY A 120 12.66 8.61 -3.85
CA GLY A 120 11.71 8.98 -4.88
C GLY A 120 12.37 10.01 -5.81
N ASP A 121 11.72 10.33 -6.93
CA ASP A 121 12.21 11.36 -7.83
C ASP A 121 12.12 12.75 -7.14
N PRO A 122 13.25 13.47 -6.93
CA PRO A 122 13.23 14.80 -6.34
C PRO A 122 12.31 15.79 -7.08
N LYS A 123 12.02 15.56 -8.36
CA LYS A 123 11.08 16.36 -9.15
C LYS A 123 9.63 16.20 -8.71
N LEU A 124 9.32 15.10 -8.02
CA LEU A 124 7.99 14.78 -7.52
C LEU A 124 7.80 15.23 -6.06
N GLU A 125 8.85 15.75 -5.42
CA GLU A 125 8.76 16.23 -4.04
C GLU A 125 7.73 17.35 -3.92
N GLY A 126 6.79 17.20 -2.99
CA GLY A 126 5.69 18.15 -2.79
C GLY A 126 4.66 18.21 -3.93
N LEU A 127 4.71 17.30 -4.91
CA LEU A 127 3.69 17.19 -5.96
C LEU A 127 2.57 16.22 -5.60
N TYR A 128 2.83 15.22 -4.77
CA TYR A 128 1.80 14.28 -4.30
C TYR A 128 2.03 13.87 -2.85
N ASP A 129 0.96 13.44 -2.21
CA ASP A 129 0.95 12.79 -0.91
C ASP A 129 0.01 11.59 -0.97
N VAL A 130 0.35 10.52 -0.25
CA VAL A 130 -0.38 9.25 -0.31
C VAL A 130 -0.75 8.79 1.09
N GLU A 131 -1.97 8.35 1.26
CA GLU A 131 -2.42 7.60 2.42
C GLU A 131 -2.94 6.24 1.96
N PHE A 132 -2.18 5.22 2.28
CA PHE A 132 -2.49 3.83 2.00
C PHE A 132 -2.81 3.13 3.32
N ASN A 133 -3.91 2.44 3.36
CA ASN A 133 -4.31 1.66 4.52
C ASN A 133 -4.91 0.35 4.03
N ALA A 134 -4.28 -0.76 4.36
CA ALA A 134 -4.78 -2.08 3.98
C ALA A 134 -4.79 -3.04 5.16
N SER A 135 -5.70 -3.99 5.09
CA SER A 135 -5.79 -5.09 6.05
C SER A 135 -5.95 -6.43 5.34
N LEU A 136 -5.33 -7.48 5.91
CA LEU A 136 -5.53 -8.86 5.49
C LEU A 136 -6.02 -9.64 6.71
N GLN A 137 -7.19 -10.28 6.57
CA GLN A 137 -7.79 -11.11 7.61
C GLN A 137 -7.77 -12.58 7.15
N LEU A 138 -7.20 -13.44 7.99
CA LEU A 138 -7.23 -14.88 7.77
C LEU A 138 -8.49 -15.47 8.38
N ASP A 139 -9.31 -16.08 7.52
CA ASP A 139 -10.51 -16.83 7.91
C ASP A 139 -10.30 -18.31 7.54
N GLN A 140 -10.42 -19.22 8.49
CA GLN A 140 -10.55 -20.64 8.14
C GLN A 140 -11.89 -20.85 7.42
N ALA A 141 -11.86 -21.51 6.27
CA ALA A 141 -13.08 -21.95 5.65
C ALA A 141 -13.75 -22.95 6.61
N ASN A 142 -14.89 -22.58 7.15
CA ASN A 142 -15.67 -23.49 8.00
C ASN A 142 -16.07 -24.73 7.17
N ASP A 143 -16.14 -25.89 7.81
CA ASP A 143 -16.50 -27.18 7.21
C ASP A 143 -17.80 -27.16 6.36
N ALA A 144 -18.64 -26.15 6.53
CA ALA A 144 -19.84 -25.94 5.71
C ALA A 144 -19.55 -25.52 4.24
N ALA A 145 -18.35 -25.05 3.91
CA ALA A 145 -17.91 -24.76 2.54
C ALA A 145 -17.23 -25.98 1.88
N VAL A 146 -17.00 -27.06 2.62
CA VAL A 146 -16.40 -28.33 2.16
C VAL A 146 -17.45 -29.18 1.40
N ALA A 147 -18.21 -28.57 0.51
CA ALA A 147 -18.89 -29.30 -0.58
C ALA A 147 -17.92 -29.58 -1.76
N SER A 148 -16.67 -29.14 -1.67
CA SER A 148 -15.61 -29.53 -2.60
C SER A 148 -14.94 -30.81 -2.07
N ASN A 149 -14.78 -31.80 -2.92
CA ASN A 149 -14.03 -33.04 -2.67
C ASN A 149 -12.51 -32.82 -2.43
N ASP A 150 -12.10 -31.65 -1.95
CA ASP A 150 -10.70 -31.32 -1.68
C ASP A 150 -10.39 -31.64 -0.21
N PRO A 151 -9.53 -32.64 0.06
CA PRO A 151 -9.20 -33.06 1.42
C PRO A 151 -8.24 -32.10 2.15
N LEU A 152 -7.78 -31.03 1.48
CA LEU A 152 -6.81 -30.10 2.05
C LEU A 152 -7.52 -29.00 2.86
N PRO A 153 -6.95 -28.61 4.02
CA PRO A 153 -7.44 -27.45 4.74
C PRO A 153 -7.33 -26.20 3.87
N GLN A 154 -8.32 -25.32 3.94
CA GLN A 154 -8.38 -24.10 3.17
C GLN A 154 -8.47 -22.88 4.09
N THR A 155 -7.65 -21.87 3.82
CA THR A 155 -7.71 -20.56 4.45
C THR A 155 -8.09 -19.52 3.41
N LEU A 156 -9.07 -18.68 3.74
CA LEU A 156 -9.42 -17.51 2.95
C LEU A 156 -8.69 -16.31 3.55
N VAL A 157 -7.90 -15.61 2.74
CA VAL A 157 -7.27 -14.35 3.12
C VAL A 157 -8.07 -13.23 2.46
N ARG A 158 -8.90 -12.56 3.27
CA ARG A 158 -9.64 -11.36 2.84
C ARG A 158 -8.73 -10.16 2.97
N TRP A 159 -8.66 -9.38 1.93
CA TRP A 159 -7.90 -8.16 1.97
C TRP A 159 -8.70 -6.97 1.48
N ASP A 160 -8.57 -5.90 2.22
CA ASP A 160 -9.23 -4.63 1.98
C ASP A 160 -8.18 -3.54 1.91
N LEU A 161 -8.37 -2.59 0.98
CA LEU A 161 -7.48 -1.47 0.76
C LEU A 161 -8.27 -0.19 0.59
N ASP A 162 -7.88 0.83 1.34
CA ASP A 162 -8.26 2.22 1.13
C ASP A 162 -7.04 3.04 0.73
N LEU A 163 -7.16 3.76 -0.37
CA LEU A 163 -6.12 4.64 -0.89
C LEU A 163 -6.67 6.05 -1.11
N SER A 164 -5.99 7.04 -0.54
CA SER A 164 -6.19 8.46 -0.86
C SER A 164 -4.90 9.06 -1.37
N VAL A 165 -5.00 9.84 -2.42
CA VAL A 165 -3.85 10.53 -3.03
C VAL A 165 -4.20 12.00 -3.19
N TRP A 166 -3.33 12.87 -2.68
CA TRP A 166 -3.41 14.32 -2.91
C TRP A 166 -2.35 14.68 -3.94
N VAL A 167 -2.76 15.34 -4.99
CA VAL A 167 -1.86 15.71 -6.09
C VAL A 167 -1.96 17.20 -6.34
N ARG A 168 -0.81 17.87 -6.42
CA ARG A 168 -0.72 19.26 -6.88
C ARG A 168 -0.69 19.28 -8.40
N LEU A 169 -1.78 19.71 -9.01
CA LEU A 169 -1.92 19.73 -10.46
C LEU A 169 -1.13 20.88 -11.09
N PRO A 170 -0.53 20.65 -12.28
CA PRO A 170 0.04 21.74 -13.09
C PRO A 170 -1.01 22.80 -13.42
N GLY A 171 -0.61 24.06 -13.49
CA GLY A 171 -1.52 25.17 -13.78
C GLY A 171 -2.32 25.03 -15.08
N VAL A 172 -1.77 24.33 -16.08
CA VAL A 172 -2.47 24.06 -17.34
C VAL A 172 -3.68 23.14 -17.14
N ILE A 173 -3.62 22.20 -16.20
CA ILE A 173 -4.73 21.29 -15.90
C ILE A 173 -5.85 22.02 -15.16
N THR A 174 -5.52 23.03 -14.35
CA THR A 174 -6.53 23.81 -13.61
C THR A 174 -7.35 24.75 -14.51
N LEU A 175 -7.01 24.86 -15.79
CA LEU A 175 -7.83 25.57 -16.80
C LEU A 175 -8.98 24.71 -17.35
N LEU A 176 -8.95 23.40 -17.11
CA LEU A 176 -10.01 22.49 -17.50
C LEU A 176 -11.18 22.57 -16.50
N PRO A 177 -12.42 22.20 -16.92
CA PRO A 177 -13.54 22.13 -15.98
C PRO A 177 -13.26 21.21 -14.80
N ASP A 178 -13.51 21.67 -13.58
CA ASP A 178 -13.23 20.93 -12.34
C ASP A 178 -13.84 19.52 -12.34
N GLY A 179 -15.08 19.37 -12.80
CA GLY A 179 -15.74 18.07 -12.88
C GLY A 179 -15.04 17.08 -13.83
N LEU A 180 -14.44 17.57 -14.92
CA LEU A 180 -13.67 16.72 -15.84
C LEU A 180 -12.37 16.27 -15.19
N VAL A 181 -11.66 17.20 -14.52
CA VAL A 181 -10.40 16.91 -13.83
C VAL A 181 -10.63 15.89 -12.71
N GLN A 182 -11.67 16.11 -11.88
CA GLN A 182 -11.99 15.20 -10.78
C GLN A 182 -12.38 13.82 -11.27
N SER A 183 -13.31 13.71 -12.22
CA SER A 183 -13.78 12.42 -12.73
C SER A 183 -12.69 11.63 -13.46
N SER A 184 -11.80 12.30 -14.18
CA SER A 184 -10.66 11.67 -14.85
C SER A 184 -9.64 11.14 -13.85
N GLY A 185 -9.33 11.90 -12.80
CA GLY A 185 -8.41 11.48 -11.74
C GLY A 185 -8.96 10.31 -10.93
N ASP A 186 -10.24 10.34 -10.57
CA ASP A 186 -10.91 9.24 -9.87
C ASP A 186 -10.94 7.96 -10.72
N HIS A 187 -11.19 8.11 -12.03
CA HIS A 187 -11.17 6.98 -12.96
C HIS A 187 -9.76 6.37 -13.06
N LEU A 188 -8.74 7.21 -13.25
CA LEU A 188 -7.34 6.78 -13.34
C LEU A 188 -6.91 6.06 -12.06
N LEU A 189 -7.15 6.65 -10.89
CA LEU A 189 -6.77 6.05 -9.61
C LEU A 189 -7.46 4.70 -9.41
N ARG A 190 -8.74 4.59 -9.73
CA ARG A 190 -9.50 3.33 -9.64
C ARG A 190 -8.92 2.24 -10.55
N GLN A 191 -8.51 2.60 -11.77
CA GLN A 191 -7.86 1.65 -12.69
C GLN A 191 -6.51 1.18 -12.14
N ILE A 192 -5.68 2.11 -11.64
CA ILE A 192 -4.38 1.79 -11.04
C ILE A 192 -4.54 0.84 -9.85
N VAL A 193 -5.41 1.20 -8.90
CA VAL A 193 -5.66 0.40 -7.70
C VAL A 193 -6.14 -1.00 -8.08
N ARG A 194 -7.12 -1.10 -8.98
CA ARG A 194 -7.65 -2.40 -9.42
C ARG A 194 -6.58 -3.26 -10.10
N GLN A 195 -5.80 -2.67 -11.00
CA GLN A 195 -4.78 -3.41 -11.76
C GLN A 195 -3.67 -3.93 -10.86
N ILE A 196 -3.11 -3.05 -10.02
CA ILE A 196 -2.02 -3.41 -9.11
C ILE A 196 -2.49 -4.42 -8.06
N SER A 197 -3.61 -4.13 -7.41
CA SER A 197 -4.11 -4.97 -6.32
C SER A 197 -4.46 -6.38 -6.80
N ARG A 198 -5.17 -6.51 -7.93
CA ARG A 198 -5.49 -7.84 -8.51
C ARG A 198 -4.25 -8.61 -8.94
N ARG A 199 -3.25 -7.91 -9.46
CA ARG A 199 -1.99 -8.54 -9.84
C ARG A 199 -1.24 -9.03 -8.59
N LEU A 200 -1.11 -8.18 -7.58
CA LEU A 200 -0.42 -8.53 -6.33
C LEU A 200 -1.11 -9.69 -5.62
N THR A 201 -2.43 -9.64 -5.49
CA THR A 201 -3.25 -10.72 -4.92
C THR A 201 -2.96 -12.05 -5.60
N TRP A 202 -2.98 -12.06 -6.93
CA TRP A 202 -2.71 -13.27 -7.72
C TRP A 202 -1.27 -13.76 -7.53
N LYS A 203 -0.30 -12.87 -7.59
CA LYS A 203 1.12 -13.20 -7.41
C LYS A 203 1.43 -13.80 -6.04
N VAL A 204 0.82 -13.26 -4.98
CA VAL A 204 0.96 -13.83 -3.62
C VAL A 204 0.34 -15.22 -3.56
N GLN A 205 -0.82 -15.43 -4.16
CA GLN A 205 -1.46 -16.75 -4.20
C GLN A 205 -0.63 -17.77 -4.98
N GLU A 206 -0.08 -17.40 -6.16
CA GLU A 206 0.83 -18.25 -6.93
C GLU A 206 2.12 -18.58 -6.18
N ASP A 207 2.77 -17.58 -5.59
CA ASP A 207 4.03 -17.73 -4.86
C ASP A 207 3.87 -18.64 -3.63
N PHE A 208 2.77 -18.46 -2.90
CA PHE A 208 2.45 -19.32 -1.77
C PHE A 208 2.32 -20.79 -2.19
N HIS A 209 1.46 -21.08 -3.18
CA HIS A 209 1.23 -22.45 -3.62
C HIS A 209 2.48 -23.07 -4.24
N GLY A 210 3.22 -22.31 -5.06
CA GLY A 210 4.48 -22.78 -5.63
C GLY A 210 5.56 -23.07 -4.59
N SER A 211 5.63 -22.28 -3.52
CA SER A 211 6.60 -22.50 -2.44
C SER A 211 6.26 -23.69 -1.51
N HIS A 212 5.04 -24.19 -1.57
CA HIS A 212 4.55 -25.32 -0.77
C HIS A 212 4.23 -26.56 -1.60
N ASP A 213 4.61 -26.60 -2.88
CA ASP A 213 4.30 -27.68 -3.82
C ASP A 213 2.78 -28.02 -3.89
N LEU A 214 1.93 -26.99 -3.76
CA LEU A 214 0.48 -27.08 -3.82
C LEU A 214 -0.05 -26.62 -5.17
N GLU A 215 -1.16 -27.21 -5.62
CA GLU A 215 -1.86 -26.72 -6.80
C GLU A 215 -2.56 -25.39 -6.50
N CYS A 216 -2.22 -24.35 -7.29
CA CYS A 216 -2.83 -23.04 -7.13
C CYS A 216 -4.27 -23.03 -7.62
N PRO A 217 -5.25 -22.57 -6.82
CA PRO A 217 -6.63 -22.42 -7.26
C PRO A 217 -6.72 -21.50 -8.50
N PRO A 218 -7.70 -21.74 -9.39
CA PRO A 218 -7.87 -20.92 -10.57
C PRO A 218 -8.19 -19.46 -10.18
N ARG A 219 -7.73 -18.51 -11.00
CA ARG A 219 -8.00 -17.10 -10.78
C ARG A 219 -9.51 -16.84 -10.81
N ARG A 220 -10.05 -16.32 -9.70
CA ARG A 220 -11.47 -15.93 -9.66
C ARG A 220 -11.75 -14.81 -10.65
N SER A 221 -12.77 -14.96 -11.47
CA SER A 221 -13.32 -13.85 -12.26
C SER A 221 -13.93 -12.83 -11.29
N ALA A 222 -13.62 -11.56 -11.46
CA ALA A 222 -14.22 -10.53 -10.64
C ALA A 222 -15.76 -10.60 -10.79
N GLN A 223 -16.46 -10.80 -9.71
CA GLN A 223 -17.87 -10.48 -9.65
C GLN A 223 -17.95 -8.93 -9.60
N PHE A 224 -18.63 -8.37 -10.58
CA PHE A 224 -18.90 -6.93 -10.70
C PHE A 224 -20.14 -6.57 -9.90
#